data_624e7c57bde2dff5e18df633782ac234
#
_entry.id   624e7c57bde2dff5e18df633782ac234
#
_cell.length_a   1.000
_cell.length_b   1.000
_cell.length_c   1.000
_cell.angle_alpha   90.00
_cell.angle_beta   90.00
_cell.angle_gamma   90.00
#
_symmetry.space_group_name_H-M   'P 1'
#
loop_
_entity.id
_entity.type
_entity.pdbx_description
1 polymer ?
#
loop_
_entity_poly.entity_id
_entity_poly.type
_entity_poly.pdbx_seq_one_letter_code
_entity_poly.pdbx_strand_id
1 'polypeptide(L)'
;MSFENPRYISLKTYRKNGRTVATPLWVVQHLKEQDRRIFFAFTNETSGKVKRIRNKSTSEIALCSLKGEILSPWSEASVTLSSEGKDLQKVITLMYEKYSWQMFLVDIFARIGRRRSSWIVLKIVY
;
A
#
# COMPACT_ATOMS: atom_id res chain seq x y z
N MET A 1 -3.43 8.12 18.19
CA MET A 1 -3.35 6.68 17.92
C MET A 1 -2.17 6.41 17.01
N SER A 2 -1.29 5.51 17.39
CA SER A 2 -0.10 5.23 16.58
C SER A 2 -0.37 4.11 15.58
N PHE A 3 0.18 4.27 14.37
CA PHE A 3 0.16 3.23 13.35
C PHE A 3 1.39 2.33 13.47
N GLU A 4 1.66 1.82 14.68
CA GLU A 4 2.83 0.97 14.89
C GLU A 4 2.62 -0.43 14.31
N ASN A 5 3.46 -0.76 13.33
CA ASN A 5 3.51 -2.07 12.68
C ASN A 5 2.13 -2.69 12.40
N PRO A 6 1.21 -1.95 11.78
CA PRO A 6 -0.12 -2.49 11.49
C PRO A 6 -0.02 -3.59 10.43
N ARG A 7 -0.89 -4.58 10.50
CA ARG A 7 -0.94 -5.64 9.52
C ARG A 7 -1.70 -5.20 8.26
N TYR A 8 -2.74 -4.40 8.45
CA TYR A 8 -3.58 -3.88 7.37
C TYR A 8 -3.86 -2.41 7.62
N ILE A 9 -3.83 -1.62 6.55
CA ILE A 9 -4.39 -0.27 6.58
C ILE A 9 -5.41 -0.13 5.46
N SER A 10 -6.40 0.73 5.65
CA SER A 10 -7.30 1.12 4.59
C SER A 10 -6.77 2.41 3.98
N LEU A 11 -6.62 2.42 2.67
CA LEU A 11 -6.22 3.61 1.91
C LEU A 11 -7.44 4.17 1.21
N LYS A 12 -7.80 5.40 1.56
CA LYS A 12 -8.91 6.13 0.94
C LYS A 12 -8.35 7.02 -0.15
N THR A 13 -8.76 6.76 -1.38
CA THR A 13 -8.38 7.54 -2.56
C THR A 13 -9.61 8.22 -3.14
N TYR A 14 -9.40 9.23 -3.97
CA TYR A 14 -10.48 10.09 -4.47
C TYR A 14 -10.65 9.94 -5.99
N ARG A 15 -11.90 9.74 -6.41
CA ARG A 15 -12.28 9.78 -7.81
C ARG A 15 -12.35 11.24 -8.27
N LYS A 16 -12.33 11.48 -9.59
CA LYS A 16 -12.44 12.82 -10.18
C LYS A 16 -13.69 13.56 -9.72
N ASN A 17 -14.80 12.85 -9.46
CA ASN A 17 -16.05 13.44 -9.00
C ASN A 17 -16.09 13.69 -7.48
N GLY A 18 -14.97 13.49 -6.78
CA GLY A 18 -14.87 13.67 -5.34
C GLY A 18 -15.29 12.48 -4.49
N ARG A 19 -15.88 11.45 -5.08
CA ARG A 19 -16.23 10.24 -4.34
C ARG A 19 -14.99 9.50 -3.89
N THR A 20 -15.04 8.91 -2.71
CA THR A 20 -13.93 8.17 -2.13
C THR A 20 -14.06 6.67 -2.36
N VAL A 21 -12.90 6.00 -2.41
CA VAL A 21 -12.82 4.55 -2.46
C VAL A 21 -11.79 4.12 -1.42
N ALA A 22 -12.20 3.31 -0.45
CA ALA A 22 -11.32 2.77 0.58
C ALA A 22 -10.96 1.33 0.24
N THR A 23 -9.68 1.00 0.33
CA THR A 23 -9.16 -0.33 -0.01
C THR A 23 -8.22 -0.80 1.08
N PRO A 24 -8.39 -2.01 1.64
CA PRO A 24 -7.43 -2.56 2.59
C PRO A 24 -6.15 -2.97 1.87
N LEU A 25 -5.01 -2.71 2.50
CA LEU A 25 -3.68 -2.99 1.96
C LEU A 25 -2.80 -3.65 3.00
N TRP A 26 -1.93 -4.53 2.54
CA TRP A 26 -0.74 -4.92 3.28
C TRP A 26 0.28 -3.79 3.18
N VAL A 27 0.94 -3.49 4.30
CA VAL A 27 1.94 -2.42 4.34
C VAL A 27 3.17 -2.87 5.12
N VAL A 28 4.32 -2.30 4.75
CA VAL A 28 5.57 -2.46 5.49
C VAL A 28 6.15 -1.10 5.79
N GLN A 29 6.90 -1.00 6.88
CA GLN A 29 7.60 0.22 7.27
C GLN A 29 9.08 0.04 7.01
N HIS A 30 9.76 1.12 6.60
CA HIS A 30 11.20 1.15 6.46
C HIS A 30 11.81 1.64 7.76
N LEU A 31 12.38 0.71 8.54
CA LEU A 31 12.88 1.00 9.90
C LEU A 31 14.03 2.00 9.97
N LYS A 32 14.71 2.29 8.86
CA LYS A 32 15.85 3.22 8.83
C LYS A 32 15.46 4.69 8.75
N GLU A 33 14.20 4.98 8.47
CA GLU A 33 13.69 6.36 8.39
C GLU A 33 12.86 6.65 9.64
N GLN A 34 13.50 6.65 10.81
CA GLN A 34 12.86 6.72 12.13
C GLN A 34 11.99 7.96 12.35
N ASP A 35 12.35 9.08 11.72
CA ASP A 35 11.65 10.35 11.93
C ASP A 35 10.50 10.57 10.96
N ARG A 36 10.30 9.64 10.01
CA ARG A 36 9.26 9.76 9.01
C ARG A 36 8.27 8.60 9.13
N ARG A 37 7.01 8.95 9.11
CA ARG A 37 5.93 8.00 9.10
C ARG A 37 5.66 7.58 7.67
N ILE A 38 6.28 6.47 7.27
CA ILE A 38 6.22 5.99 5.90
C ILE A 38 5.82 4.53 5.87
N PHE A 39 4.77 4.24 5.10
CA PHE A 39 4.42 2.88 4.73
C PHE A 39 4.72 2.63 3.27
N PHE A 40 5.15 1.42 2.97
CA PHE A 40 5.30 0.95 1.60
C PHE A 40 4.30 -0.17 1.34
N ALA A 41 3.73 -0.16 0.15
CA ALA A 41 2.85 -1.20 -0.34
C ALA A 41 3.12 -1.40 -1.83
N PHE A 42 2.53 -2.42 -2.42
CA PHE A 42 2.58 -2.61 -3.86
C PHE A 42 1.19 -2.96 -4.39
N THR A 43 0.96 -2.68 -5.66
CA THR A 43 -0.29 -3.01 -6.34
C THR A 43 -0.05 -3.09 -7.84
N ASN A 44 -1.05 -3.53 -8.59
CA ASN A 44 -0.99 -3.51 -10.05
C ASN A 44 -1.04 -2.07 -10.56
N GLU A 45 -0.19 -1.76 -11.54
CA GLU A 45 -0.13 -0.45 -12.19
C GLU A 45 -1.48 -0.06 -12.83
N THR A 46 -2.25 -1.05 -13.27
CA THR A 46 -3.55 -0.84 -13.92
C THR A 46 -4.71 -0.74 -12.92
N SER A 47 -4.45 -0.84 -11.61
CA SER A 47 -5.53 -0.78 -10.62
C SER A 47 -6.18 0.60 -10.57
N GLY A 48 -7.44 0.63 -10.12
CA GLY A 48 -8.18 1.88 -9.94
C GLY A 48 -7.53 2.81 -8.93
N LYS A 49 -6.91 2.28 -7.86
CA LYS A 49 -6.23 3.12 -6.87
C LYS A 49 -5.01 3.84 -7.44
N VAL A 50 -4.24 3.21 -8.32
CA VAL A 50 -3.12 3.88 -9.00
C VAL A 50 -3.62 5.04 -9.85
N LYS A 51 -4.68 4.81 -10.61
CA LYS A 51 -5.30 5.85 -11.44
C LYS A 51 -5.79 7.03 -10.59
N ARG A 52 -6.44 6.75 -9.46
CA ARG A 52 -6.94 7.80 -8.55
C ARG A 52 -5.79 8.57 -7.92
N ILE A 53 -4.70 7.90 -7.53
CA ILE A 53 -3.52 8.52 -6.94
C ILE A 53 -2.83 9.44 -7.95
N ARG A 54 -2.74 9.05 -9.22
CA ARG A 54 -2.17 9.90 -10.28
C ARG A 54 -2.97 11.18 -10.48
N ASN A 55 -4.29 11.13 -10.27
CA ASN A 55 -5.13 12.32 -10.36
C ASN A 55 -5.06 13.18 -9.10
N LYS A 56 -4.96 12.56 -7.92
CA LYS A 56 -4.89 13.25 -6.64
C LYS A 56 -4.07 12.41 -5.66
N SER A 57 -2.86 12.89 -5.35
CA SER A 57 -1.93 12.19 -4.46
C SER A 57 -2.31 12.27 -2.98
N THR A 58 -3.12 13.26 -2.60
CA THR A 58 -3.62 13.38 -1.23
C THR A 58 -4.64 12.28 -0.96
N SER A 59 -4.47 11.60 0.15
CA SER A 59 -5.28 10.46 0.54
C SER A 59 -5.47 10.47 2.05
N GLU A 60 -6.15 9.47 2.56
CA GLU A 60 -6.29 9.25 4.00
C GLU A 60 -6.05 7.79 4.30
N ILE A 61 -5.50 7.52 5.48
CA ILE A 61 -5.29 6.15 5.95
C ILE A 61 -5.95 5.93 7.29
N ALA A 62 -6.34 4.69 7.55
CA ALA A 62 -6.85 4.25 8.85
C ALA A 62 -6.43 2.82 9.08
N LEU A 63 -6.32 2.42 10.34
CA LEU A 63 -6.16 1.02 10.67
C LEU A 63 -7.43 0.27 10.25
N CYS A 64 -7.27 -0.95 9.76
CA CYS A 64 -8.42 -1.76 9.39
C CYS A 64 -8.16 -3.24 9.63
N SER A 65 -9.24 -4.03 9.60
CA SER A 65 -9.16 -5.49 9.65
C SER A 65 -8.92 -6.06 8.25
N LEU A 66 -8.67 -7.36 8.18
CA LEU A 66 -8.55 -8.08 6.91
C LEU A 66 -9.78 -7.86 6.02
N LYS A 67 -10.96 -7.73 6.61
CA LYS A 67 -12.21 -7.53 5.88
C LYS A 67 -12.47 -6.08 5.52
N GLY A 68 -11.59 -5.16 5.94
CA GLY A 68 -11.72 -3.74 5.63
C GLY A 68 -12.51 -2.94 6.67
N GLU A 69 -12.84 -3.52 7.82
CA GLU A 69 -13.48 -2.77 8.91
C GLU A 69 -12.53 -1.70 9.42
N ILE A 70 -13.00 -0.46 9.51
CA ILE A 70 -12.19 0.66 9.97
C ILE A 70 -12.08 0.63 11.49
N LEU A 71 -10.84 0.63 11.99
CA LEU A 71 -10.53 0.46 13.41
C LEU A 71 -9.94 1.70 14.06
N SER A 72 -9.71 2.76 13.30
CA SER A 72 -9.14 4.01 13.81
C SER A 72 -9.72 5.21 13.08
N PRO A 73 -9.54 6.43 13.62
CA PRO A 73 -9.82 7.63 12.84
C PRO A 73 -8.96 7.68 11.57
N TRP A 74 -9.44 8.40 10.57
CA TRP A 74 -8.69 8.63 9.34
C TRP A 74 -7.62 9.70 9.58
N SER A 75 -6.44 9.49 9.02
CA SER A 75 -5.33 10.44 9.04
C SER A 75 -4.94 10.81 7.62
N GLU A 76 -4.62 12.07 7.39
CA GLU A 76 -4.15 12.52 6.09
C GLU A 76 -2.85 11.82 5.71
N ALA A 77 -2.70 11.53 4.43
CA ALA A 77 -1.52 10.91 3.88
C ALA A 77 -1.26 11.42 2.46
N SER A 78 0.01 11.36 2.06
CA SER A 78 0.42 11.66 0.70
C SER A 78 1.01 10.40 0.10
N VAL A 79 0.61 10.06 -1.13
CA VAL A 79 1.05 8.83 -1.79
C VAL A 79 1.84 9.18 -3.04
N THR A 80 3.05 8.61 -3.14
CA THR A 80 3.85 8.67 -4.37
C THR A 80 4.00 7.27 -4.94
N LEU A 81 4.13 7.19 -6.26
CA LEU A 81 4.24 5.93 -6.99
C LEU A 81 5.67 5.77 -7.48
N SER A 82 6.20 4.55 -7.42
CA SER A 82 7.49 4.21 -8.01
C SER A 82 7.40 2.93 -8.82
N SER A 83 7.83 2.98 -10.06
CA SER A 83 7.94 1.82 -10.94
C SER A 83 9.37 1.29 -11.05
N GLU A 84 10.31 1.84 -10.27
CA GLU A 84 11.69 1.38 -10.27
C GLU A 84 11.81 -0.04 -9.70
N GLY A 85 12.53 -0.90 -10.42
CA GLY A 85 12.69 -2.29 -10.04
C GLY A 85 13.37 -2.48 -8.68
N LYS A 86 14.33 -1.62 -8.33
CA LYS A 86 15.02 -1.70 -7.03
C LYS A 86 14.09 -1.36 -5.87
N ASP A 87 13.18 -0.40 -6.04
CA ASP A 87 12.21 -0.05 -5.01
C ASP A 87 11.22 -1.20 -4.79
N LEU A 88 10.73 -1.77 -5.88
CA LEU A 88 9.83 -2.91 -5.83
C LEU A 88 10.51 -4.12 -5.15
N GLN A 89 11.76 -4.40 -5.50
CA GLN A 89 12.50 -5.52 -4.91
C GLN A 89 12.65 -5.35 -3.40
N LYS A 90 12.94 -4.13 -2.95
CA LYS A 90 13.07 -3.81 -1.54
C LYS A 90 11.75 -4.01 -0.79
N VAL A 91 10.65 -3.53 -1.36
CA VAL A 91 9.32 -3.68 -0.76
C VAL A 91 8.93 -5.16 -0.70
N ILE A 92 9.16 -5.91 -1.75
CA ILE A 92 8.87 -7.35 -1.79
C ILE A 92 9.66 -8.09 -0.70
N THR A 93 10.94 -7.76 -0.54
CA THR A 93 11.77 -8.36 0.52
C THR A 93 11.19 -8.10 1.90
N LEU A 94 10.79 -6.85 2.18
CA LEU A 94 10.14 -6.49 3.45
C LEU A 94 8.80 -7.20 3.64
N MET A 95 8.06 -7.39 2.56
CA MET A 95 6.79 -8.13 2.60
C MET A 95 7.00 -9.60 2.95
N TYR A 96 8.03 -10.25 2.38
CA TYR A 96 8.39 -11.63 2.74
C TYR A 96 8.76 -11.75 4.22
N GLU A 97 9.50 -10.80 4.74
CA GLU A 97 9.88 -10.79 6.16
C GLU A 97 8.67 -10.67 7.08
N LYS A 98 7.70 -9.82 6.71
CA LYS A 98 6.53 -9.54 7.55
C LYS A 98 5.42 -10.56 7.41
N TYR A 99 5.10 -10.96 6.18
CA TYR A 99 3.93 -11.81 5.88
C TYR A 99 4.28 -13.26 5.56
N SER A 100 5.58 -13.57 5.43
CA SER A 100 6.08 -14.94 5.28
C SER A 100 5.39 -15.74 4.17
N TRP A 101 4.79 -16.88 4.50
CA TRP A 101 4.16 -17.76 3.52
C TRP A 101 2.99 -17.11 2.76
N GLN A 102 2.31 -16.14 3.37
CA GLN A 102 1.22 -15.41 2.70
C GLN A 102 1.76 -14.64 1.50
N MET A 103 2.91 -13.97 1.66
CA MET A 103 3.56 -13.27 0.55
C MET A 103 4.05 -14.24 -0.52
N PHE A 104 4.56 -15.39 -0.13
CA PHE A 104 4.97 -16.44 -1.07
C PHE A 104 3.80 -16.86 -1.97
N LEU A 105 2.62 -17.09 -1.39
CA LEU A 105 1.43 -17.43 -2.17
C LEU A 105 1.02 -16.32 -3.13
N VAL A 106 1.02 -15.06 -2.66
CA VAL A 106 0.69 -13.90 -3.51
C VAL A 106 1.66 -13.81 -4.69
N ASP A 107 2.96 -13.97 -4.45
CA ASP A 107 3.98 -13.88 -5.48
C ASP A 107 3.82 -15.00 -6.52
N ILE A 108 3.58 -16.23 -6.07
CA ILE A 108 3.36 -17.37 -6.98
C ILE A 108 2.13 -17.14 -7.85
N PHE A 109 0.99 -16.75 -7.26
CA PHE A 109 -0.22 -16.52 -8.03
C PHE A 109 -0.06 -15.36 -9.02
N ALA A 110 0.68 -14.31 -8.63
CA ALA A 110 0.97 -13.19 -9.53
C ALA A 110 1.83 -13.61 -10.72
N ARG A 111 2.82 -14.48 -10.51
CA ARG A 111 3.67 -15.01 -11.58
C ARG A 111 2.90 -15.88 -12.54
N ILE A 112 2.02 -16.76 -12.02
CA ILE A 112 1.16 -17.62 -12.82
C ILE A 112 0.21 -16.76 -13.66
N GLY A 113 -0.39 -15.74 -13.07
CA GLY A 113 -1.30 -14.83 -13.76
C GLY A 113 -0.61 -13.75 -14.58
N ARG A 114 0.73 -13.74 -14.65
CA ARG A 114 1.56 -12.74 -15.35
C ARG A 114 1.33 -11.29 -14.88
N ARG A 115 0.94 -11.12 -13.62
CA ARG A 115 0.66 -9.80 -13.03
C ARG A 115 1.86 -9.18 -12.35
N ARG A 116 2.91 -9.97 -12.04
CA ARG A 116 4.05 -9.49 -11.26
C ARG A 116 4.82 -8.38 -11.97
N SER A 117 4.92 -8.41 -13.28
CA SER A 117 5.61 -7.39 -14.06
C SER A 117 4.90 -6.04 -14.05
N SER A 118 3.63 -5.99 -13.65
CA SER A 118 2.86 -4.75 -13.57
C SER A 118 2.73 -4.20 -12.14
N TRP A 119 3.47 -4.75 -11.17
CA TRP A 119 3.46 -4.24 -9.81
C TRP A 119 4.19 -2.91 -9.72
N ILE A 120 3.61 -1.99 -8.97
CA ILE A 120 4.14 -0.66 -8.71
C ILE A 120 4.14 -0.41 -7.20
N VAL A 121 5.11 0.35 -6.71
CA VAL A 121 5.25 0.66 -5.29
C VAL A 121 4.45 1.89 -4.94
N LEU A 122 3.73 1.82 -3.82
CA LEU A 122 3.07 2.94 -3.17
C LEU A 122 3.90 3.35 -1.97
N LYS A 123 4.36 4.59 -1.94
CA LYS A 123 5.02 5.19 -0.78
C LYS A 123 4.02 6.13 -0.12
N ILE A 124 3.59 5.78 1.08
CA ILE A 124 2.55 6.47 1.83
C ILE A 124 3.19 7.20 3.00
N VAL A 125 3.16 8.52 2.98
CA VAL A 125 3.71 9.38 4.04
C VAL A 125 2.54 9.99 4.82
N TYR A 126 2.55 9.81 6.14
CA TYR A 126 1.45 10.27 6.98
C TYR A 126 1.91 11.01 8.23
#